data_9efea7c0798d39a537f71ee1e0d4c7a1
#
_entry.id   9efea7c0798d39a537f71ee1e0d4c7a1
#
_cell.length_a   1.000
_cell.length_b   1.000
_cell.length_c   1.000
_cell.angle_alpha   90.00
_cell.angle_beta   90.00
_cell.angle_gamma   90.00
#
_symmetry.space_group_name_H-M   'P 1'
#
loop_
_entity.id
_entity.type
_entity.pdbx_description
1 polymer ?
#
loop_
_entity_poly.entity_id
_entity_poly.type
_entity_poly.pdbx_seq_one_letter_code
_entity_poly.pdbx_strand_id
1 'polypeptide(L)'
;RRSKVIGVVVPEFVNSFFPRIIIQIQKVFEKEGFNVLITQSGESAEIELKNLHLLENSMVEGIILSVTEKDRNDEYYRRLINNGIPIVFFNRPSNEVEASKVVIDDFRMAFFAVEHILYANRTKRSRPLHLMGPKGIFNSATRYQGYKDALCKHGIAPAPDTFIQCKGITRECGFETMNMILDGDRIPDAVFCFNDQLAIGALKAIKKRGYRIPEQIAVMGFSESQSALLTEPQLSSVAQPLDLIGETAANLLLEKIKNPDAPNRTVVLDARINIRESTDIRPQQ
;
A
#
# COMPACT_ATOMS: atom_id res chain seq x y z
N ARG A 1 -33.22 15.99 6.50
CA ARG A 1 -32.57 16.68 5.34
C ARG A 1 -31.24 15.99 5.10
N ARG A 2 -31.00 15.47 3.91
CA ARG A 2 -29.72 14.83 3.56
C ARG A 2 -28.63 15.90 3.53
N SER A 3 -27.47 15.62 4.12
CA SER A 3 -26.34 16.56 4.20
C SER A 3 -25.62 16.77 2.86
N LYS A 4 -25.71 15.75 1.99
CA LYS A 4 -24.93 15.68 0.75
C LYS A 4 -23.42 15.75 0.98
N VAL A 5 -22.96 15.18 2.08
CA VAL A 5 -21.54 15.12 2.46
C VAL A 5 -21.09 13.67 2.59
N ILE A 6 -19.93 13.34 2.01
CA ILE A 6 -19.26 12.06 2.13
C ILE A 6 -17.96 12.24 2.91
N GLY A 7 -17.67 11.32 3.82
CA GLY A 7 -16.39 11.26 4.53
C GLY A 7 -15.36 10.42 3.77
N VAL A 8 -14.12 10.87 3.70
CA VAL A 8 -12.99 10.07 3.25
C VAL A 8 -11.91 10.11 4.33
N VAL A 9 -11.48 8.92 4.79
CA VAL A 9 -10.44 8.77 5.81
C VAL A 9 -9.27 8.01 5.22
N VAL A 10 -8.08 8.62 5.26
CA VAL A 10 -6.84 8.02 4.76
C VAL A 10 -5.72 8.14 5.78
N PRO A 11 -4.73 7.24 5.76
CA PRO A 11 -3.60 7.30 6.68
C PRO A 11 -2.72 8.53 6.50
N GLU A 12 -2.47 8.99 5.25
CA GLU A 12 -1.50 10.05 4.98
C GLU A 12 -1.75 10.76 3.62
N PHE A 13 -1.13 11.94 3.43
CA PHE A 13 -1.13 12.71 2.19
C PHE A 13 0.28 12.99 1.63
N VAL A 14 1.32 12.42 2.25
CA VAL A 14 2.72 12.77 1.97
C VAL A 14 3.15 12.37 0.56
N ASN A 15 2.56 11.30 0.02
CA ASN A 15 2.86 10.83 -1.33
C ASN A 15 1.62 10.89 -2.23
N SER A 16 1.79 10.65 -3.53
CA SER A 16 0.72 10.76 -4.52
C SER A 16 -0.30 9.61 -4.49
N PHE A 17 -0.13 8.59 -3.65
CA PHE A 17 -0.97 7.39 -3.63
C PHE A 17 -2.42 7.72 -3.28
N PHE A 18 -2.65 8.15 -2.04
CA PHE A 18 -4.01 8.51 -1.59
C PHE A 18 -4.59 9.72 -2.33
N PRO A 19 -3.85 10.82 -2.57
CA PRO A 19 -4.36 11.94 -3.34
C PRO A 19 -4.94 11.57 -4.71
N ARG A 20 -4.31 10.67 -5.47
CA ARG A 20 -4.84 10.21 -6.76
C ARG A 20 -6.17 9.48 -6.62
N ILE A 21 -6.30 8.62 -5.63
CA ILE A 21 -7.55 7.89 -5.33
C ILE A 21 -8.64 8.88 -4.93
N ILE A 22 -8.34 9.84 -4.05
CA ILE A 22 -9.28 10.86 -3.57
C ILE A 22 -9.81 11.73 -4.71
N ILE A 23 -8.96 12.12 -5.66
CA ILE A 23 -9.39 12.90 -6.85
C ILE A 23 -10.47 12.14 -7.63
N GLN A 24 -10.36 10.84 -7.78
CA GLN A 24 -11.39 10.06 -8.48
C GLN A 24 -12.68 9.92 -7.66
N ILE A 25 -12.55 9.72 -6.34
CA ILE A 25 -13.69 9.73 -5.43
C ILE A 25 -14.45 11.06 -5.55
N GLN A 26 -13.75 12.20 -5.49
CA GLN A 26 -14.35 13.53 -5.63
C GLN A 26 -15.08 13.68 -6.95
N LYS A 27 -14.47 13.29 -8.08
CA LYS A 27 -15.11 13.37 -9.40
C LYS A 27 -16.42 12.60 -9.51
N VAL A 28 -16.52 11.43 -8.88
CA VAL A 28 -17.75 10.63 -8.88
C VAL A 28 -18.83 11.34 -8.06
N PHE A 29 -18.51 11.78 -6.85
CA PHE A 29 -19.48 12.38 -5.94
C PHE A 29 -19.91 13.80 -6.36
N GLU A 30 -19.01 14.59 -6.98
CA GLU A 30 -19.33 15.90 -7.52
C GLU A 30 -20.45 15.82 -8.59
N LYS A 31 -20.41 14.83 -9.48
CA LYS A 31 -21.44 14.59 -10.49
C LYS A 31 -22.83 14.29 -9.88
N GLU A 32 -22.85 13.74 -8.67
CA GLU A 32 -24.07 13.41 -7.93
C GLU A 32 -24.48 14.50 -6.92
N GLY A 33 -23.76 15.63 -6.93
CA GLY A 33 -24.04 16.79 -6.08
C GLY A 33 -23.69 16.60 -4.61
N PHE A 34 -22.68 15.77 -4.31
CA PHE A 34 -22.12 15.60 -2.98
C PHE A 34 -20.84 16.40 -2.78
N ASN A 35 -20.61 16.86 -1.57
CA ASN A 35 -19.31 17.35 -1.11
C ASN A 35 -18.51 16.22 -0.45
N VAL A 36 -17.18 16.29 -0.52
CA VAL A 36 -16.29 15.31 0.09
C VAL A 36 -15.49 15.97 1.21
N LEU A 37 -15.65 15.47 2.43
CA LEU A 37 -14.88 15.86 3.61
C LEU A 37 -13.75 14.86 3.82
N ILE A 38 -12.51 15.33 3.67
CA ILE A 38 -11.32 14.47 3.69
C ILE A 38 -10.61 14.64 5.04
N THR A 39 -10.26 13.53 5.67
CA THR A 39 -9.51 13.50 6.93
C THR A 39 -8.31 12.58 6.84
N GLN A 40 -7.26 12.89 7.61
CA GLN A 40 -6.01 12.13 7.69
C GLN A 40 -5.80 11.63 9.11
N SER A 41 -5.42 10.36 9.26
CA SER A 41 -5.14 9.77 10.58
C SER A 41 -3.68 9.88 11.02
N GLY A 42 -2.75 10.20 10.11
CA GLY A 42 -1.32 10.25 10.43
C GLY A 42 -0.74 8.92 10.92
N GLU A 43 -1.25 7.80 10.43
CA GLU A 43 -0.91 6.43 10.86
C GLU A 43 -1.24 6.17 12.36
N SER A 44 -2.20 6.91 12.95
CA SER A 44 -2.68 6.74 14.32
C SER A 44 -4.14 6.30 14.35
N ALA A 45 -4.41 5.12 14.93
CA ALA A 45 -5.78 4.62 15.12
C ALA A 45 -6.63 5.51 16.03
N GLU A 46 -6.00 6.22 16.98
CA GLU A 46 -6.69 7.17 17.85
C GLU A 46 -7.15 8.43 17.10
N ILE A 47 -6.31 8.93 16.17
CA ILE A 47 -6.67 10.07 15.31
C ILE A 47 -7.73 9.61 14.31
N GLU A 48 -7.62 8.41 13.76
CA GLU A 48 -8.66 7.83 12.90
C GLU A 48 -10.01 7.81 13.63
N LEU A 49 -10.05 7.33 14.87
CA LEU A 49 -11.28 7.30 15.67
C LEU A 49 -11.85 8.71 15.89
N LYS A 50 -11.01 9.70 16.18
CA LYS A 50 -11.43 11.11 16.31
C LYS A 50 -12.00 11.64 14.99
N ASN A 51 -11.40 11.30 13.86
CA ASN A 51 -11.88 11.67 12.54
C ASN A 51 -13.25 11.03 12.24
N LEU A 52 -13.46 9.78 12.62
CA LEU A 52 -14.75 9.12 12.47
C LEU A 52 -15.85 9.78 13.32
N HIS A 53 -15.54 10.17 14.56
CA HIS A 53 -16.47 10.97 15.39
C HIS A 53 -16.80 12.32 14.74
N LEU A 54 -15.80 13.01 14.16
CA LEU A 54 -16.02 14.27 13.45
C LEU A 54 -16.97 14.06 12.26
N LEU A 55 -16.76 13.00 11.46
CA LEU A 55 -17.59 12.69 10.31
C LEU A 55 -19.03 12.34 10.73
N GLU A 56 -19.21 11.52 11.77
CA GLU A 56 -20.54 11.19 12.33
C GLU A 56 -21.27 12.48 12.76
N ASN A 57 -20.61 13.37 13.52
CA ASN A 57 -21.16 14.66 13.95
C ASN A 57 -21.46 15.61 12.77
N SER A 58 -20.71 15.49 11.68
CA SER A 58 -20.94 16.24 10.44
C SER A 58 -22.09 15.64 9.58
N MET A 59 -22.76 14.60 10.09
CA MET A 59 -23.89 13.92 9.44
C MET A 59 -23.56 13.46 8.01
N VAL A 60 -22.36 12.89 7.80
CA VAL A 60 -22.02 12.33 6.48
C VAL A 60 -22.97 11.21 6.10
N GLU A 61 -23.27 11.09 4.79
CA GLU A 61 -24.19 10.06 4.27
C GLU A 61 -23.47 8.71 4.03
N GLY A 62 -22.13 8.68 4.15
CA GLY A 62 -21.31 7.48 4.05
C GLY A 62 -19.84 7.81 4.13
N ILE A 63 -19.01 6.78 4.30
CA ILE A 63 -17.57 6.91 4.52
C ILE A 63 -16.80 5.96 3.60
N ILE A 64 -15.75 6.47 2.96
CA ILE A 64 -14.71 5.67 2.27
C ILE A 64 -13.47 5.70 3.15
N LEU A 65 -12.99 4.52 3.54
CA LEU A 65 -11.96 4.37 4.59
C LEU A 65 -10.84 3.43 4.17
N SER A 66 -9.60 3.90 4.31
CA SER A 66 -8.42 3.04 4.35
C SER A 66 -7.94 2.92 5.80
N VAL A 67 -8.04 1.73 6.38
CA VAL A 67 -7.79 1.49 7.81
C VAL A 67 -6.34 1.79 8.16
N THR A 68 -6.13 2.49 9.25
CA THR A 68 -4.81 2.86 9.75
C THR A 68 -4.11 1.69 10.42
N GLU A 69 -4.74 1.12 11.43
CA GLU A 69 -4.22 -0.02 12.19
C GLU A 69 -5.29 -1.11 12.31
N LYS A 70 -4.87 -2.33 11.95
CA LYS A 70 -5.73 -3.50 11.94
C LYS A 70 -6.40 -3.73 13.31
N ASP A 71 -7.69 -4.09 13.29
CA ASP A 71 -8.52 -4.53 14.43
C ASP A 71 -8.73 -3.48 15.55
N ARG A 72 -8.27 -2.23 15.39
CA ARG A 72 -8.33 -1.21 16.46
C ARG A 72 -9.68 -0.51 16.59
N ASN A 73 -10.33 -0.20 15.47
CA ASN A 73 -11.56 0.59 15.44
C ASN A 73 -12.77 -0.18 14.87
N ASP A 74 -12.68 -1.50 14.72
CA ASP A 74 -13.69 -2.35 14.09
C ASP A 74 -15.07 -2.25 14.76
N GLU A 75 -15.09 -2.13 16.09
CA GLU A 75 -16.34 -1.96 16.83
C GLU A 75 -17.04 -0.63 16.47
N TYR A 76 -16.23 0.43 16.27
CA TYR A 76 -16.77 1.71 15.87
C TYR A 76 -17.27 1.71 14.42
N TYR A 77 -16.59 1.01 13.52
CA TYR A 77 -17.08 0.84 12.15
C TYR A 77 -18.45 0.12 12.13
N ARG A 78 -18.61 -0.97 12.89
CA ARG A 78 -19.89 -1.67 13.03
C ARG A 78 -20.98 -0.75 13.58
N ARG A 79 -20.65 0.08 14.58
CA ARG A 79 -21.56 1.06 15.13
C ARG A 79 -22.04 2.06 14.08
N LEU A 80 -21.15 2.64 13.29
CA LEU A 80 -21.50 3.58 12.22
C LEU A 80 -22.44 2.92 11.19
N ILE A 81 -22.13 1.70 10.75
CA ILE A 81 -22.95 0.96 9.80
C ILE A 81 -24.34 0.68 10.39
N ASN A 82 -24.43 0.24 11.64
CA ASN A 82 -25.69 -0.01 12.33
C ASN A 82 -26.53 1.27 12.53
N ASN A 83 -25.87 2.42 12.63
CA ASN A 83 -26.51 3.74 12.68
C ASN A 83 -26.92 4.27 11.29
N GLY A 84 -26.76 3.49 10.23
CA GLY A 84 -27.15 3.85 8.86
C GLY A 84 -26.10 4.67 8.10
N ILE A 85 -24.86 4.71 8.55
CA ILE A 85 -23.74 5.33 7.84
C ILE A 85 -22.92 4.21 7.16
N PRO A 86 -23.15 3.91 5.87
CA PRO A 86 -22.41 2.87 5.17
C PRO A 86 -20.93 3.20 5.04
N ILE A 87 -20.10 2.15 5.14
CA ILE A 87 -18.64 2.23 4.96
C ILE A 87 -18.24 1.40 3.74
N VAL A 88 -17.33 1.92 2.93
CA VAL A 88 -16.58 1.18 1.91
C VAL A 88 -15.11 1.25 2.24
N PHE A 89 -14.48 0.10 2.43
CA PHE A 89 -13.04 0.02 2.64
C PHE A 89 -12.29 0.01 1.32
N PHE A 90 -11.09 0.57 1.29
CA PHE A 90 -10.19 0.46 0.17
C PHE A 90 -8.73 0.32 0.63
N ASN A 91 -7.89 -0.30 -0.19
CA ASN A 91 -6.45 -0.51 0.03
C ASN A 91 -6.12 -1.30 1.32
N ARG A 92 -6.48 -0.78 2.47
CA ARG A 92 -6.32 -1.44 3.78
C ARG A 92 -7.71 -1.67 4.37
N PRO A 93 -8.34 -2.84 4.15
CA PRO A 93 -9.68 -3.13 4.67
C PRO A 93 -9.61 -3.65 6.12
N SER A 94 -10.74 -3.56 6.84
CA SER A 94 -11.01 -4.48 7.94
C SER A 94 -11.53 -5.80 7.38
N ASN A 95 -11.06 -6.92 7.90
CA ASN A 95 -11.58 -8.25 7.57
C ASN A 95 -12.72 -8.67 8.51
N GLU A 96 -12.80 -8.04 9.67
CA GLU A 96 -13.75 -8.37 10.73
C GLU A 96 -15.10 -7.61 10.60
N VAL A 97 -15.12 -6.61 9.71
CA VAL A 97 -16.33 -5.78 9.49
C VAL A 97 -16.93 -6.12 8.14
N GLU A 98 -18.22 -6.43 8.16
CA GLU A 98 -19.00 -6.73 6.96
C GLU A 98 -19.36 -5.44 6.22
N ALA A 99 -18.57 -5.11 5.19
CA ALA A 99 -18.74 -3.94 4.34
C ALA A 99 -18.12 -4.19 2.96
N SER A 100 -18.47 -3.38 1.97
CA SER A 100 -17.84 -3.46 0.65
C SER A 100 -16.36 -3.07 0.73
N LYS A 101 -15.53 -3.72 -0.11
CA LYS A 101 -14.07 -3.55 -0.11
C LYS A 101 -13.54 -3.44 -1.53
N VAL A 102 -12.59 -2.54 -1.75
CA VAL A 102 -11.85 -2.41 -3.01
C VAL A 102 -10.37 -2.60 -2.71
N VAL A 103 -9.80 -3.68 -3.20
CA VAL A 103 -8.43 -4.10 -2.90
C VAL A 103 -7.73 -4.60 -4.18
N ILE A 104 -6.43 -4.82 -4.09
CA ILE A 104 -5.67 -5.65 -5.03
C ILE A 104 -5.29 -6.96 -4.33
N ASP A 105 -4.81 -7.93 -5.09
CA ASP A 105 -4.20 -9.13 -4.51
C ASP A 105 -2.74 -8.85 -4.12
N ASP A 106 -2.54 -8.26 -2.92
CA ASP A 106 -1.23 -7.92 -2.37
C ASP A 106 -0.30 -9.13 -2.25
N PHE A 107 -0.85 -10.30 -1.88
CA PHE A 107 -0.08 -11.54 -1.78
C PHE A 107 0.51 -11.94 -3.14
N ARG A 108 -0.36 -12.07 -4.13
CA ARG A 108 0.02 -12.48 -5.49
C ARG A 108 1.01 -11.50 -6.12
N MET A 109 0.77 -10.21 -5.94
CA MET A 109 1.66 -9.18 -6.49
C MET A 109 3.02 -9.17 -5.81
N ALA A 110 3.09 -9.33 -4.49
CA ALA A 110 4.35 -9.47 -3.78
C ALA A 110 5.11 -10.74 -4.21
N PHE A 111 4.40 -11.87 -4.33
CA PHE A 111 4.98 -13.12 -4.81
C PHE A 111 5.65 -12.95 -6.19
N PHE A 112 4.95 -12.42 -7.18
CA PHE A 112 5.52 -12.23 -8.51
C PHE A 112 6.62 -11.16 -8.58
N ALA A 113 6.51 -10.09 -7.79
CA ALA A 113 7.55 -9.09 -7.69
C ALA A 113 8.86 -9.68 -7.16
N VAL A 114 8.76 -10.54 -6.15
CA VAL A 114 9.92 -11.24 -5.58
C VAL A 114 10.46 -12.30 -6.54
N GLU A 115 9.62 -13.08 -7.19
CA GLU A 115 10.07 -14.00 -8.25
C GLU A 115 10.88 -13.25 -9.31
N HIS A 116 10.38 -12.09 -9.75
CA HIS A 116 11.10 -11.29 -10.73
C HIS A 116 12.50 -10.90 -10.26
N ILE A 117 12.67 -10.36 -9.05
CA ILE A 117 13.99 -9.91 -8.58
C ILE A 117 14.95 -11.06 -8.31
N LEU A 118 14.45 -12.25 -7.95
CA LEU A 118 15.28 -13.43 -7.75
C LEU A 118 15.87 -13.98 -9.08
N TYR A 119 15.18 -13.74 -10.20
CA TYR A 119 15.58 -14.19 -11.53
C TYR A 119 16.06 -13.10 -12.46
N ALA A 120 15.89 -11.84 -12.07
CA ALA A 120 16.34 -10.73 -12.89
C ALA A 120 17.81 -10.94 -13.30
N ASN A 121 18.04 -10.88 -14.64
CA ASN A 121 19.38 -10.95 -15.23
C ASN A 121 20.04 -12.33 -15.26
N ARG A 122 19.28 -13.41 -15.23
CA ARG A 122 19.80 -14.79 -15.28
C ARG A 122 20.82 -15.11 -14.17
N THR A 123 20.98 -14.24 -13.20
CA THR A 123 21.85 -14.41 -12.02
C THR A 123 20.96 -14.85 -10.87
N LYS A 124 21.17 -16.07 -10.38
CA LYS A 124 20.44 -16.54 -9.20
C LYS A 124 20.86 -15.70 -8.00
N ARG A 125 19.94 -14.88 -7.50
CA ARG A 125 20.14 -14.13 -6.28
C ARG A 125 19.87 -15.02 -5.08
N SER A 126 20.75 -14.98 -4.09
CA SER A 126 20.74 -15.93 -2.97
C SER A 126 20.63 -15.26 -1.60
N ARG A 127 20.71 -13.94 -1.55
CA ARG A 127 20.62 -13.13 -0.32
C ARG A 127 19.50 -12.10 -0.38
N PRO A 128 18.25 -12.56 -0.56
CA PRO A 128 17.11 -11.65 -0.59
C PRO A 128 16.86 -11.03 0.77
N LEU A 129 16.31 -9.82 0.75
CA LEU A 129 15.90 -9.07 1.93
C LEU A 129 14.53 -8.44 1.68
N HIS A 130 13.63 -8.50 2.66
CA HIS A 130 12.39 -7.75 2.66
C HIS A 130 12.41 -6.63 3.70
N LEU A 131 12.29 -5.38 3.26
CA LEU A 131 11.99 -4.25 4.14
C LEU A 131 10.47 -4.22 4.38
N MET A 132 10.03 -4.85 5.47
CA MET A 132 8.60 -4.96 5.83
C MET A 132 8.05 -3.65 6.38
N GLY A 133 6.76 -3.41 6.15
CA GLY A 133 6.03 -2.37 6.87
C GLY A 133 5.77 -2.73 8.34
N PRO A 134 5.31 -1.79 9.17
CA PRO A 134 4.92 -2.03 10.56
C PRO A 134 3.85 -3.13 10.70
N LYS A 135 3.84 -3.84 11.85
CA LYS A 135 2.92 -4.97 12.10
C LYS A 135 1.44 -4.59 12.07
N GLY A 136 1.10 -3.38 12.51
CA GLY A 136 -0.28 -2.90 12.55
C GLY A 136 -0.88 -2.63 11.17
N ILE A 137 -0.07 -2.54 10.11
CA ILE A 137 -0.55 -2.28 8.75
C ILE A 137 -0.97 -3.60 8.11
N PHE A 138 -2.24 -3.70 7.70
CA PHE A 138 -2.85 -4.89 7.11
C PHE A 138 -1.99 -5.53 6.00
N ASN A 139 -1.57 -4.73 5.01
CA ASN A 139 -0.86 -5.22 3.83
C ASN A 139 0.57 -5.69 4.15
N SER A 140 1.13 -5.35 5.33
CA SER A 140 2.48 -5.75 5.71
C SER A 140 2.61 -7.27 5.84
N ALA A 141 1.69 -7.91 6.54
CA ALA A 141 1.67 -9.36 6.71
C ALA A 141 1.40 -10.09 5.38
N THR A 142 0.48 -9.56 4.57
CA THR A 142 0.08 -10.16 3.29
C THR A 142 1.24 -10.13 2.27
N ARG A 143 1.93 -9.00 2.14
CA ARG A 143 3.12 -8.86 1.27
C ARG A 143 4.27 -9.71 1.75
N TYR A 144 4.47 -9.79 3.08
CA TYR A 144 5.48 -10.67 3.65
C TYR A 144 5.20 -12.14 3.34
N GLN A 145 3.94 -12.59 3.39
CA GLN A 145 3.60 -13.96 3.05
C GLN A 145 3.90 -14.25 1.57
N GLY A 146 3.57 -13.35 0.65
CA GLY A 146 3.93 -13.47 -0.76
C GLY A 146 5.44 -13.55 -0.98
N TYR A 147 6.21 -12.70 -0.27
CA TYR A 147 7.68 -12.76 -0.27
C TYR A 147 8.19 -14.13 0.19
N LYS A 148 7.70 -14.63 1.32
CA LYS A 148 8.09 -15.90 1.90
C LYS A 148 7.85 -17.08 0.95
N ASP A 149 6.67 -17.12 0.35
CA ASP A 149 6.28 -18.20 -0.55
C ASP A 149 7.09 -18.19 -1.85
N ALA A 150 7.46 -17.00 -2.34
CA ALA A 150 8.37 -16.87 -3.47
C ALA A 150 9.77 -17.41 -3.13
N LEU A 151 10.32 -17.11 -1.94
CA LEU A 151 11.59 -17.69 -1.49
C LEU A 151 11.53 -19.22 -1.44
N CYS A 152 10.49 -19.77 -0.81
CA CYS A 152 10.30 -21.22 -0.70
C CYS A 152 10.24 -21.91 -2.08
N LYS A 153 9.52 -21.32 -3.04
CA LYS A 153 9.44 -21.83 -4.42
C LYS A 153 10.81 -21.92 -5.07
N HIS A 154 11.72 -21.03 -4.71
CA HIS A 154 13.08 -20.98 -5.26
C HIS A 154 14.13 -21.69 -4.40
N GLY A 155 13.69 -22.46 -3.41
CA GLY A 155 14.56 -23.24 -2.54
C GLY A 155 15.40 -22.38 -1.58
N ILE A 156 14.95 -21.14 -1.32
CA ILE A 156 15.56 -20.26 -0.33
C ILE A 156 14.74 -20.34 0.96
N ALA A 157 15.33 -20.85 2.03
CA ALA A 157 14.64 -20.94 3.32
C ALA A 157 14.43 -19.50 3.89
N PRO A 158 13.20 -19.11 4.23
CA PRO A 158 12.97 -17.88 4.97
C PRO A 158 13.66 -17.97 6.34
N ALA A 159 14.56 -17.04 6.61
CA ALA A 159 15.34 -16.98 7.86
C ALA A 159 15.19 -15.57 8.47
N PRO A 160 15.48 -15.39 9.77
CA PRO A 160 15.35 -14.08 10.43
C PRO A 160 16.13 -12.94 9.77
N ASP A 161 17.18 -13.27 9.02
CA ASP A 161 18.03 -12.33 8.30
C ASP A 161 17.58 -12.04 6.85
N THR A 162 16.46 -12.65 6.41
CA THR A 162 15.86 -12.38 5.09
C THR A 162 14.79 -11.28 5.13
N PHE A 163 14.45 -10.75 6.29
CA PHE A 163 13.51 -9.64 6.42
C PHE A 163 13.84 -8.75 7.60
N ILE A 164 13.42 -7.50 7.52
CA ILE A 164 13.49 -6.54 8.63
C ILE A 164 12.17 -5.81 8.75
N GLN A 165 11.65 -5.73 9.97
CA GLN A 165 10.48 -4.93 10.29
C GLN A 165 10.88 -3.47 10.43
N CYS A 166 10.51 -2.63 9.48
CA CYS A 166 10.73 -1.19 9.57
C CYS A 166 9.83 -0.55 10.62
N LYS A 167 10.34 0.50 11.29
CA LYS A 167 9.58 1.25 12.28
C LYS A 167 8.49 2.13 11.65
N GLY A 168 8.65 2.47 10.37
CA GLY A 168 7.73 3.29 9.59
C GLY A 168 7.82 2.94 8.11
N ILE A 169 7.12 3.71 7.28
CA ILE A 169 7.01 3.47 5.83
C ILE A 169 7.53 4.65 5.00
N THR A 170 8.38 5.51 5.60
CA THR A 170 8.95 6.72 4.98
C THR A 170 10.29 6.45 4.29
N ARG A 171 10.75 7.42 3.49
CA ARG A 171 12.08 7.38 2.83
C ARG A 171 13.21 7.37 3.85
N GLU A 172 13.07 8.15 4.90
CA GLU A 172 14.05 8.25 5.98
C GLU A 172 14.21 6.89 6.66
N CYS A 173 13.09 6.24 6.99
CA CYS A 173 13.09 4.90 7.58
C CYS A 173 13.77 3.88 6.65
N GLY A 174 13.46 3.91 5.34
CA GLY A 174 14.11 3.05 4.35
C GLY A 174 15.61 3.29 4.24
N PHE A 175 16.03 4.56 4.28
CA PHE A 175 17.44 4.94 4.23
C PHE A 175 18.22 4.48 5.48
N GLU A 176 17.68 4.74 6.67
CA GLU A 176 18.29 4.36 7.94
C GLU A 176 18.37 2.83 8.09
N THR A 177 17.27 2.14 7.79
CA THR A 177 17.23 0.67 7.85
C THR A 177 18.24 0.04 6.89
N MET A 178 18.30 0.52 5.64
CA MET A 178 19.24 -0.03 4.66
C MET A 178 20.68 0.29 5.01
N ASN A 179 21.01 1.48 5.53
CA ASN A 179 22.36 1.78 6.01
C ASN A 179 22.80 0.83 7.13
N MET A 180 21.93 0.56 8.09
CA MET A 180 22.22 -0.38 9.18
C MET A 180 22.51 -1.79 8.63
N ILE A 181 21.77 -2.24 7.62
CA ILE A 181 21.99 -3.53 6.96
C ILE A 181 23.34 -3.57 6.24
N LEU A 182 23.70 -2.48 5.54
CA LEU A 182 24.94 -2.37 4.80
C LEU A 182 26.18 -2.19 5.71
N ASP A 183 26.00 -1.94 7.00
CA ASP A 183 27.07 -1.98 8.01
C ASP A 183 27.36 -3.40 8.52
N GLY A 184 26.47 -4.35 8.24
CA GLY A 184 26.62 -5.75 8.66
C GLY A 184 27.42 -6.60 7.66
N ASP A 185 27.69 -7.85 8.05
CA ASP A 185 28.50 -8.79 7.25
C ASP A 185 27.72 -9.40 6.08
N ARG A 186 26.38 -9.42 6.16
CA ARG A 186 25.51 -10.01 5.14
C ARG A 186 24.87 -8.93 4.26
N ILE A 187 25.55 -8.59 3.19
CA ILE A 187 25.01 -7.65 2.18
C ILE A 187 23.97 -8.38 1.31
N PRO A 188 22.73 -7.87 1.20
CA PRO A 188 21.72 -8.46 0.33
C PRO A 188 22.08 -8.23 -1.15
N ASP A 189 21.61 -9.11 -2.03
CA ASP A 189 21.72 -8.98 -3.48
C ASP A 189 20.38 -8.65 -4.15
N ALA A 190 19.27 -8.77 -3.41
CA ALA A 190 17.92 -8.40 -3.82
C ALA A 190 17.13 -7.82 -2.64
N VAL A 191 16.48 -6.67 -2.82
CA VAL A 191 15.69 -5.99 -1.79
C VAL A 191 14.27 -5.76 -2.31
N PHE A 192 13.30 -6.40 -1.66
CA PHE A 192 11.89 -6.12 -1.84
C PHE A 192 11.40 -5.20 -0.73
N CYS A 193 10.79 -4.07 -1.08
CA CYS A 193 10.32 -3.09 -0.11
C CYS A 193 8.79 -3.10 -0.01
N PHE A 194 8.27 -2.93 1.20
CA PHE A 194 6.85 -2.83 1.47
C PHE A 194 6.16 -1.76 0.59
N ASN A 195 6.82 -0.62 0.39
CA ASN A 195 6.35 0.44 -0.49
C ASN A 195 7.51 1.17 -1.18
N ASP A 196 7.18 2.06 -2.12
CA ASP A 196 8.18 2.85 -2.85
C ASP A 196 8.95 3.82 -1.96
N GLN A 197 8.35 4.34 -0.88
CA GLN A 197 9.04 5.27 -0.01
C GLN A 197 10.23 4.58 0.68
N LEU A 198 10.02 3.37 1.22
CA LEU A 198 11.10 2.54 1.74
C LEU A 198 12.13 2.20 0.65
N ALA A 199 11.66 1.85 -0.56
CA ALA A 199 12.54 1.51 -1.67
C ALA A 199 13.42 2.69 -2.11
N ILE A 200 12.88 3.89 -2.22
CA ILE A 200 13.63 5.11 -2.56
C ILE A 200 14.68 5.42 -1.48
N GLY A 201 14.33 5.24 -0.22
CA GLY A 201 15.28 5.35 0.89
C GLY A 201 16.41 4.33 0.79
N ALA A 202 16.07 3.07 0.50
CA ALA A 202 17.04 1.99 0.31
C ALA A 202 17.96 2.26 -0.90
N LEU A 203 17.42 2.69 -2.05
CA LEU A 203 18.23 3.10 -3.23
C LEU A 203 19.27 4.15 -2.86
N LYS A 204 18.84 5.18 -2.12
CA LYS A 204 19.76 6.25 -1.68
C LYS A 204 20.88 5.73 -0.78
N ALA A 205 20.58 4.83 0.16
CA ALA A 205 21.56 4.22 1.04
C ALA A 205 22.56 3.34 0.26
N ILE A 206 22.06 2.48 -0.62
CA ILE A 206 22.86 1.58 -1.47
C ILE A 206 23.85 2.39 -2.34
N LYS A 207 23.35 3.43 -3.03
CA LYS A 207 24.18 4.33 -3.85
C LYS A 207 25.24 5.06 -3.01
N LYS A 208 24.86 5.57 -1.84
CA LYS A 208 25.79 6.27 -0.94
C LYS A 208 26.95 5.38 -0.49
N ARG A 209 26.73 4.07 -0.39
CA ARG A 209 27.75 3.07 -0.06
C ARG A 209 28.55 2.56 -1.27
N GLY A 210 28.29 3.09 -2.47
CA GLY A 210 29.01 2.74 -3.69
C GLY A 210 28.61 1.43 -4.35
N TYR A 211 27.51 0.79 -3.91
CA TYR A 211 27.01 -0.41 -4.58
C TYR A 211 26.26 -0.05 -5.87
N ARG A 212 26.46 -0.88 -6.92
CA ARG A 212 25.75 -0.74 -8.19
C ARG A 212 24.38 -1.39 -8.14
N ILE A 213 23.38 -0.67 -8.68
CA ILE A 213 21.99 -1.11 -8.82
C ILE A 213 21.67 -1.18 -10.30
N PRO A 214 21.21 -2.30 -10.81
CA PRO A 214 20.81 -3.53 -10.13
C PRO A 214 21.91 -4.60 -10.04
N GLU A 215 23.13 -4.36 -10.54
CA GLU A 215 24.17 -5.40 -10.74
C GLU A 215 24.52 -6.11 -9.42
N GLN A 216 24.76 -5.35 -8.37
CA GLN A 216 25.11 -5.91 -7.06
C GLN A 216 23.88 -6.09 -6.17
N ILE A 217 22.99 -5.09 -6.16
CA ILE A 217 21.77 -5.10 -5.35
C ILE A 217 20.59 -4.65 -6.21
N ALA A 218 19.65 -5.54 -6.50
CA ALA A 218 18.39 -5.17 -7.14
C ALA A 218 17.38 -4.65 -6.12
N VAL A 219 16.57 -3.66 -6.50
CA VAL A 219 15.57 -3.06 -5.61
C VAL A 219 14.19 -3.04 -6.27
N MET A 220 13.19 -3.56 -5.59
CA MET A 220 11.78 -3.58 -6.01
C MET A 220 10.92 -2.87 -4.98
N GLY A 221 10.11 -1.91 -5.44
CA GLY A 221 9.11 -1.20 -4.66
C GLY A 221 7.72 -1.76 -4.81
N PHE A 222 6.76 -1.04 -4.24
CA PHE A 222 5.34 -1.35 -4.30
C PHE A 222 4.52 -0.05 -4.23
N SER A 223 3.51 0.12 -5.08
CA SER A 223 2.55 1.23 -5.23
C SER A 223 2.75 2.14 -6.43
N GLU A 224 3.91 2.12 -7.09
CA GLU A 224 4.26 2.97 -8.23
C GLU A 224 3.98 4.47 -7.99
N SER A 225 4.62 5.02 -6.96
CA SER A 225 4.56 6.46 -6.69
C SER A 225 5.20 7.26 -7.84
N GLN A 226 4.77 8.50 -8.07
CA GLN A 226 5.43 9.37 -9.06
C GLN A 226 6.92 9.55 -8.80
N SER A 227 7.32 9.55 -7.53
CA SER A 227 8.73 9.63 -7.15
C SER A 227 9.57 8.43 -7.59
N ALA A 228 8.96 7.26 -7.80
CA ALA A 228 9.65 6.06 -8.31
C ALA A 228 10.17 6.25 -9.74
N LEU A 229 9.48 7.08 -10.53
CA LEU A 229 9.87 7.41 -11.91
C LEU A 229 11.03 8.41 -11.98
N LEU A 230 11.29 9.14 -10.89
CA LEU A 230 12.30 10.19 -10.81
C LEU A 230 13.59 9.72 -10.13
N THR A 231 13.66 8.44 -9.74
CA THR A 231 14.90 7.87 -9.19
C THR A 231 15.87 7.49 -10.29
N GLU A 232 17.18 7.48 -9.95
CA GLU A 232 18.25 6.94 -10.78
C GLU A 232 19.02 5.86 -9.98
N PRO A 233 18.94 4.59 -10.40
CA PRO A 233 18.13 4.05 -11.50
C PRO A 233 16.62 4.17 -11.21
N GLN A 234 15.80 4.19 -12.27
CA GLN A 234 14.34 4.21 -12.13
C GLN A 234 13.83 2.96 -11.39
N LEU A 235 12.98 3.17 -10.39
CA LEU A 235 12.51 2.10 -9.51
C LEU A 235 11.48 1.19 -10.20
N SER A 236 11.78 -0.10 -10.25
CA SER A 236 10.79 -1.15 -10.54
C SER A 236 9.79 -1.24 -9.40
N SER A 237 8.51 -1.29 -9.71
CA SER A 237 7.45 -1.26 -8.69
C SER A 237 6.19 -1.98 -9.12
N VAL A 238 5.42 -2.46 -8.16
CA VAL A 238 4.05 -2.93 -8.39
C VAL A 238 3.14 -1.72 -8.57
N ALA A 239 2.55 -1.59 -9.76
CA ALA A 239 1.63 -0.53 -10.12
C ALA A 239 0.19 -0.92 -9.73
N GLN A 240 -0.41 -0.13 -8.85
CA GLN A 240 -1.81 -0.28 -8.46
C GLN A 240 -2.71 0.61 -9.34
N PRO A 241 -3.93 0.18 -9.70
CA PRO A 241 -4.84 0.94 -10.55
C PRO A 241 -5.56 2.03 -9.73
N LEU A 242 -4.83 3.06 -9.27
CA LEU A 242 -5.31 4.04 -8.28
C LEU A 242 -6.59 4.75 -8.71
N ASP A 243 -6.70 5.12 -9.99
CA ASP A 243 -7.87 5.80 -10.52
C ASP A 243 -9.10 4.88 -10.44
N LEU A 244 -8.94 3.61 -10.80
CA LEU A 244 -10.02 2.61 -10.74
C LEU A 244 -10.39 2.24 -9.28
N ILE A 245 -9.42 2.24 -8.36
CA ILE A 245 -9.71 2.06 -6.92
C ILE A 245 -10.66 3.15 -6.42
N GLY A 246 -10.35 4.42 -6.72
CA GLY A 246 -11.18 5.55 -6.29
C GLY A 246 -12.56 5.54 -6.90
N GLU A 247 -12.65 5.32 -8.21
CA GLU A 247 -13.92 5.25 -8.94
C GLU A 247 -14.80 4.10 -8.42
N THR A 248 -14.22 2.90 -8.24
CA THR A 248 -14.94 1.73 -7.77
C THR A 248 -15.44 1.92 -6.33
N ALA A 249 -14.60 2.44 -5.43
CA ALA A 249 -14.98 2.70 -4.05
C ALA A 249 -16.12 3.72 -3.95
N ALA A 250 -16.06 4.80 -4.74
CA ALA A 250 -17.11 5.81 -4.77
C ALA A 250 -18.42 5.26 -5.32
N ASN A 251 -18.41 4.45 -6.37
CA ASN A 251 -19.61 3.85 -6.95
C ASN A 251 -20.25 2.84 -5.99
N LEU A 252 -19.46 2.02 -5.27
CA LEU A 252 -19.98 1.11 -4.26
C LEU A 252 -20.66 1.85 -3.10
N LEU A 253 -20.06 2.95 -2.63
CA LEU A 253 -20.65 3.75 -1.58
C LEU A 253 -21.93 4.44 -2.06
N LEU A 254 -21.91 5.01 -3.26
CA LEU A 254 -23.08 5.64 -3.87
C LEU A 254 -24.25 4.66 -4.03
N GLU A 255 -23.97 3.43 -4.45
CA GLU A 255 -24.97 2.35 -4.52
C GLU A 255 -25.60 2.08 -3.15
N LYS A 256 -24.76 1.97 -2.09
CA LYS A 256 -25.25 1.75 -0.71
C LYS A 256 -26.10 2.92 -0.19
N ILE A 257 -25.76 4.16 -0.52
CA ILE A 257 -26.53 5.34 -0.14
C ILE A 257 -27.89 5.37 -0.84
N LYS A 258 -27.94 4.98 -2.12
CA LYS A 258 -29.17 4.92 -2.91
C LYS A 258 -30.04 3.69 -2.54
N ASN A 259 -29.41 2.58 -2.24
CA ASN A 259 -30.06 1.31 -1.85
C ASN A 259 -29.31 0.68 -0.65
N PRO A 260 -29.76 0.96 0.59
CA PRO A 260 -29.14 0.40 1.81
C PRO A 260 -29.06 -1.13 1.84
N ASP A 261 -30.00 -1.82 1.17
CA ASP A 261 -30.07 -3.28 1.10
C ASP A 261 -29.15 -3.88 0.02
N ALA A 262 -28.45 -3.08 -0.77
CA ALA A 262 -27.50 -3.58 -1.77
C ALA A 262 -26.45 -4.50 -1.09
N PRO A 263 -26.08 -5.66 -1.69
CA PRO A 263 -25.13 -6.58 -1.08
C PRO A 263 -23.74 -5.98 -0.95
N ASN A 264 -23.03 -6.33 0.11
CA ASN A 264 -21.61 -6.01 0.24
C ASN A 264 -20.79 -6.83 -0.76
N ARG A 265 -19.79 -6.20 -1.38
CA ARG A 265 -18.93 -6.81 -2.38
C ARG A 265 -17.46 -6.54 -2.09
N THR A 266 -16.63 -7.57 -2.27
CA THR A 266 -15.18 -7.39 -2.35
C THR A 266 -14.78 -7.36 -3.82
N VAL A 267 -14.28 -6.21 -4.26
CA VAL A 267 -13.77 -6.03 -5.62
C VAL A 267 -12.24 -6.09 -5.56
N VAL A 268 -11.67 -7.12 -6.20
CA VAL A 268 -10.23 -7.28 -6.34
C VAL A 268 -9.83 -6.77 -7.71
N LEU A 269 -9.05 -5.70 -7.75
CA LEU A 269 -8.59 -5.06 -8.99
C LEU A 269 -7.24 -5.60 -9.40
N ASP A 270 -7.02 -5.71 -10.72
CA ASP A 270 -5.74 -6.14 -11.27
C ASP A 270 -4.66 -5.08 -11.11
N ALA A 271 -3.54 -5.46 -10.53
CA ALA A 271 -2.31 -4.69 -10.48
C ALA A 271 -1.26 -5.30 -11.41
N ARG A 272 -0.22 -4.56 -11.74
CA ARG A 272 0.86 -5.02 -12.63
C ARG A 272 2.24 -4.68 -12.06
N ILE A 273 3.26 -5.37 -12.53
CA ILE A 273 4.65 -5.07 -12.18
C ILE A 273 5.26 -4.27 -13.32
N ASN A 274 5.71 -3.06 -13.05
CA ASN A 274 6.47 -2.24 -13.98
C ASN A 274 7.96 -2.43 -13.70
N ILE A 275 8.61 -3.15 -14.62
CA ILE A 275 10.04 -3.43 -14.56
C ILE A 275 10.79 -2.24 -15.13
N ARG A 276 11.79 -1.75 -14.38
CA ARG A 276 12.66 -0.62 -14.70
C ARG A 276 14.11 -0.93 -14.33
N GLU A 277 14.97 0.07 -14.42
CA GLU A 277 16.42 -0.03 -14.25
C GLU A 277 16.85 -0.63 -12.91
N SER A 278 16.09 -0.43 -11.82
CA SER A 278 16.50 -0.92 -10.50
C SER A 278 16.46 -2.44 -10.34
N THR A 279 15.90 -3.16 -11.31
CA THR A 279 15.89 -4.64 -11.35
C THR A 279 16.31 -5.21 -12.70
N ASP A 280 16.41 -4.40 -13.76
CA ASP A 280 16.66 -4.88 -15.12
C ASP A 280 18.07 -4.48 -15.58
N ILE A 281 18.95 -5.48 -15.78
CA ILE A 281 20.25 -5.30 -16.44
C ILE A 281 20.07 -5.61 -17.92
N ARG A 282 19.39 -4.77 -18.68
CA ARG A 282 19.50 -4.86 -20.13
C ARG A 282 20.86 -4.26 -20.56
N PRO A 283 21.59 -4.88 -21.51
CA PRO A 283 22.72 -4.20 -22.13
C PRO A 283 22.21 -2.87 -22.70
N GLN A 284 22.81 -1.76 -22.32
CA GLN A 284 22.60 -0.50 -23.00
C GLN A 284 22.98 -0.72 -24.46
N GLN A 285 22.01 -0.59 -25.35
CA GLN A 285 22.24 -0.61 -26.80
C GLN A 285 22.93 0.69 -27.22
#